data_e03a57a066e0ef115b5c6ce4e728fc73
#
_entry.id   e03a57a066e0ef115b5c6ce4e728fc73
#
_cell.length_a   1.000
_cell.length_b   1.000
_cell.length_c   1.000
_cell.angle_alpha   90.00
_cell.angle_beta   90.00
_cell.angle_gamma   90.00
#
_symmetry.space_group_name_H-M   'P 1'
#
loop_
_entity.id
_entity.type
_entity.pdbx_description
1 polymer ?
#
loop_
_entity_poly.entity_id
_entity_poly.type
_entity_poly.pdbx_seq_one_letter_code
_entity_poly.pdbx_strand_id
1 'polypeptide(L)'
;MSEPNEGHEGNVIYANFTTKTRVASAAETGPAAAGETHPSRASAARSGFSDAAMRVINAAVRQTDAGRVKRGRAYAEGGNVVALRLGAGRVDAEVVGSQNEPFATGLLLPPRTQGELQEALRVMAARPGASERAARGDFPPEVLDALLAAEAGDFRFYCDCPDSAAVCKHSVALAEVLARKIDAEPLSLFTLRNLSPTVVEETVRSSARSLAQENASEGSPYFWAGRELPDLPRPKVAPMIDDSDTDLLRHALETVSFTNIDLLNAVADIEDLYDLMSGRE
;
A
#
# COMPACT_ATOMS: atom_id res chain seq x y z
N MET A 1 16.84 38.94 -35.42
CA MET A 1 16.76 39.78 -34.23
C MET A 1 15.31 39.88 -33.88
N SER A 2 14.89 39.16 -32.85
CA SER A 2 13.67 39.38 -32.06
C SER A 2 13.80 38.51 -30.83
N GLU A 3 13.94 39.15 -29.70
CA GLU A 3 14.04 38.52 -28.37
C GLU A 3 12.71 37.94 -27.94
N PRO A 4 12.68 36.84 -27.19
CA PRO A 4 11.46 36.41 -26.48
C PRO A 4 11.36 37.09 -25.14
N ASN A 5 10.19 37.61 -24.90
CA ASN A 5 9.63 38.27 -23.73
C ASN A 5 9.67 37.36 -22.49
N GLU A 6 10.34 37.82 -21.43
CA GLU A 6 10.28 37.23 -20.11
C GLU A 6 8.98 37.69 -19.43
N GLY A 7 8.02 36.79 -19.35
CA GLY A 7 6.83 36.92 -18.52
C GLY A 7 7.04 36.17 -17.19
N HIS A 8 7.32 36.91 -16.13
CA HIS A 8 7.21 36.43 -14.76
C HIS A 8 5.74 36.27 -14.40
N GLU A 9 5.30 35.07 -14.15
CA GLU A 9 4.11 34.82 -13.32
C GLU A 9 4.30 33.53 -12.51
N GLY A 10 4.33 33.72 -11.21
CA GLY A 10 3.94 32.94 -10.06
C GLY A 10 3.97 31.41 -10.13
N ASN A 11 4.92 30.84 -9.38
CA ASN A 11 4.84 29.53 -8.70
C ASN A 11 4.32 28.30 -9.48
N VAL A 12 4.51 28.25 -10.79
CA VAL A 12 4.25 27.07 -11.61
C VAL A 12 5.57 26.42 -12.00
N ILE A 13 5.86 25.25 -11.43
CA ILE A 13 7.03 24.45 -11.79
C ILE A 13 6.65 23.56 -12.98
N TYR A 14 7.16 23.88 -14.16
CA TYR A 14 7.05 23.01 -15.32
C TYR A 14 8.07 21.89 -15.21
N ALA A 15 7.63 20.67 -14.84
CA ALA A 15 8.47 19.49 -14.85
C ALA A 15 8.33 18.74 -16.16
N ASN A 16 9.44 18.55 -16.86
CA ASN A 16 9.49 17.72 -18.07
C ASN A 16 9.68 16.25 -17.67
N PHE A 17 8.64 15.45 -17.76
CA PHE A 17 8.62 14.04 -17.36
C PHE A 17 9.22 13.08 -18.42
N THR A 18 9.76 13.59 -19.53
CA THR A 18 10.30 12.76 -20.61
C THR A 18 11.78 12.41 -20.46
N THR A 19 12.52 13.07 -19.59
CA THR A 19 13.94 12.76 -19.34
C THR A 19 14.16 12.34 -17.89
N LYS A 20 14.59 11.09 -17.68
CA LYS A 20 14.96 10.52 -16.37
C LYS A 20 16.33 11.06 -15.91
N THR A 21 16.44 12.32 -15.58
CA THR A 21 17.62 12.87 -14.92
C THR A 21 17.28 13.27 -13.49
N ARG A 22 17.90 12.57 -12.54
CA ARG A 22 17.73 12.83 -11.10
C ARG A 22 18.54 14.08 -10.76
N VAL A 23 17.88 15.14 -10.30
CA VAL A 23 18.56 16.30 -9.71
C VAL A 23 18.99 15.92 -8.30
N ALA A 24 20.29 15.82 -8.07
CA ALA A 24 20.85 15.67 -6.72
C ALA A 24 20.86 17.04 -6.04
N SER A 25 20.21 17.17 -4.87
CA SER A 25 20.30 18.38 -4.06
C SER A 25 21.67 18.45 -3.39
N ALA A 26 22.30 19.64 -3.44
CA ALA A 26 23.65 19.93 -2.94
C ALA A 26 23.71 20.11 -1.39
N ALA A 27 23.21 19.16 -0.61
CA ALA A 27 23.26 19.21 0.85
C ALA A 27 23.59 17.85 1.47
N GLU A 28 24.69 17.20 1.02
CA GLU A 28 25.25 16.04 1.73
C GLU A 28 26.77 15.96 1.53
N THR A 29 27.49 16.79 2.27
CA THR A 29 28.90 16.55 2.59
C THR A 29 29.12 16.75 4.09
N GLY A 30 28.98 15.67 4.86
CA GLY A 30 29.39 15.55 6.24
C GLY A 30 29.94 14.13 6.48
N PRO A 31 31.01 13.94 7.31
CA PRO A 31 31.79 12.72 7.32
C PRO A 31 31.07 11.54 7.99
N ALA A 32 31.30 10.36 7.40
CA ALA A 32 30.77 9.08 7.79
C ALA A 32 31.18 8.66 9.21
N ALA A 33 30.20 8.29 10.04
CA ALA A 33 30.38 7.42 11.20
C ALA A 33 29.88 6.03 10.83
N ALA A 34 30.75 5.02 11.03
CA ALA A 34 30.46 3.62 10.79
C ALA A 34 29.44 3.12 11.82
N GLY A 35 28.28 2.67 11.36
CA GLY A 35 27.23 2.03 12.14
C GLY A 35 26.59 0.91 11.32
N GLU A 36 26.41 -0.20 11.95
CA GLU A 36 26.00 -1.51 11.45
C GLU A 36 24.82 -1.46 10.46
N THR A 37 25.03 -2.10 9.33
CA THR A 37 24.07 -2.18 8.22
C THR A 37 23.02 -3.25 8.49
N HIS A 38 21.85 -2.85 8.96
CA HIS A 38 20.62 -3.61 8.72
C HIS A 38 20.27 -3.54 7.22
N PRO A 39 19.85 -4.64 6.57
CA PRO A 39 19.48 -4.62 5.15
C PRO A 39 18.28 -3.69 4.96
N SER A 40 18.53 -2.54 4.40
CA SER A 40 17.57 -1.46 4.28
C SER A 40 16.54 -1.76 3.19
N ARG A 41 15.35 -1.32 3.46
CA ARG A 41 14.15 -1.08 2.65
C ARG A 41 14.35 -0.57 1.19
N ALA A 42 15.57 -0.44 0.70
CA ALA A 42 15.89 0.15 -0.59
C ALA A 42 15.71 -0.80 -1.79
N SER A 43 15.37 -2.08 -1.58
CA SER A 43 15.17 -3.07 -2.66
C SER A 43 13.76 -3.03 -3.27
N ALA A 44 12.73 -2.68 -2.51
CA ALA A 44 11.32 -2.70 -2.98
C ALA A 44 10.96 -1.52 -3.90
N ALA A 45 11.70 -0.43 -3.84
CA ALA A 45 11.37 0.81 -4.57
C ALA A 45 11.64 0.77 -6.09
N ARG A 46 12.16 -0.35 -6.64
CA ARG A 46 12.55 -0.41 -8.06
C ARG A 46 11.54 -1.06 -9.00
N SER A 47 10.53 -1.74 -8.50
CA SER A 47 9.54 -2.42 -9.34
C SER A 47 8.15 -1.78 -9.36
N GLY A 48 7.85 -0.89 -8.44
CA GLY A 48 6.51 -0.29 -8.31
C GLY A 48 5.46 -1.23 -7.72
N PHE A 49 5.79 -2.48 -7.45
CA PHE A 49 4.90 -3.49 -6.84
C PHE A 49 5.33 -3.84 -5.41
N SER A 50 4.36 -4.17 -4.54
CA SER A 50 4.60 -4.71 -3.20
C SER A 50 5.25 -6.09 -3.24
N ASP A 51 5.80 -6.54 -2.10
CA ASP A 51 6.38 -7.89 -1.97
C ASP A 51 5.34 -8.98 -2.26
N ALA A 52 4.09 -8.79 -1.84
CA ALA A 52 3.00 -9.71 -2.11
C ALA A 52 2.70 -9.83 -3.61
N ALA A 53 2.58 -8.70 -4.30
CA ALA A 53 2.35 -8.64 -5.73
C ALA A 53 3.53 -9.24 -6.52
N MET A 54 4.76 -8.92 -6.11
CA MET A 54 5.97 -9.47 -6.72
C MET A 54 6.10 -10.99 -6.55
N ARG A 55 5.63 -11.57 -5.45
CA ARG A 55 5.60 -13.04 -5.28
C ARG A 55 4.74 -13.71 -6.36
N VAL A 56 3.57 -13.15 -6.64
CA VAL A 56 2.65 -13.68 -7.66
C VAL A 56 3.26 -13.55 -9.07
N ILE A 57 3.80 -12.38 -9.41
CA ILE A 57 4.46 -12.16 -10.70
C ILE A 57 5.64 -13.11 -10.87
N ASN A 58 6.52 -13.19 -9.87
CA ASN A 58 7.70 -14.04 -9.91
C ASN A 58 7.34 -15.52 -10.02
N ALA A 59 6.26 -15.96 -9.39
CA ALA A 59 5.77 -17.32 -9.52
C ALA A 59 5.41 -17.66 -10.97
N ALA A 60 4.74 -16.78 -11.69
CA ALA A 60 4.42 -16.98 -13.09
C ALA A 60 5.66 -16.88 -13.99
N VAL A 61 6.52 -15.88 -13.79
CA VAL A 61 7.69 -15.62 -14.63
C VAL A 61 8.72 -16.73 -14.53
N ARG A 62 8.94 -17.32 -13.35
CA ARG A 62 9.92 -18.40 -13.14
C ARG A 62 9.49 -19.72 -13.77
N GLN A 63 8.21 -19.90 -14.08
CA GLN A 63 7.65 -21.13 -14.64
C GLN A 63 7.42 -21.07 -16.16
N THR A 64 7.85 -19.99 -16.84
CA THR A 64 7.61 -19.79 -18.28
C THR A 64 8.77 -19.05 -18.96
N ASP A 65 8.72 -18.94 -20.29
CA ASP A 65 9.73 -18.23 -21.07
C ASP A 65 9.42 -16.73 -21.24
N ALA A 66 10.47 -15.96 -21.58
CA ALA A 66 10.40 -14.51 -21.75
C ALA A 66 9.39 -14.08 -22.84
N GLY A 67 9.18 -14.88 -23.88
CA GLY A 67 8.22 -14.59 -24.94
C GLY A 67 6.77 -14.64 -24.44
N ARG A 68 6.44 -15.63 -23.61
CA ARG A 68 5.13 -15.75 -22.95
C ARG A 68 4.93 -14.63 -21.93
N VAL A 69 5.96 -14.31 -21.15
CA VAL A 69 5.93 -13.18 -20.22
C VAL A 69 5.59 -11.88 -20.93
N LYS A 70 6.30 -11.55 -22.01
CA LYS A 70 6.06 -10.32 -22.79
C LYS A 70 4.62 -10.26 -23.33
N ARG A 71 4.13 -11.37 -23.91
CA ARG A 71 2.75 -11.42 -24.42
C ARG A 71 1.71 -11.36 -23.30
N GLY A 72 1.96 -12.02 -22.18
CA GLY A 72 1.05 -11.99 -21.03
C GLY A 72 0.90 -10.59 -20.42
N ARG A 73 2.00 -9.86 -20.30
CA ARG A 73 1.98 -8.45 -19.88
C ARG A 73 1.16 -7.57 -20.83
N ALA A 74 1.38 -7.72 -22.13
CA ALA A 74 0.59 -7.01 -23.13
C ALA A 74 -0.92 -7.34 -23.03
N TYR A 75 -1.28 -8.58 -22.72
CA TYR A 75 -2.67 -8.98 -22.48
C TYR A 75 -3.24 -8.34 -21.21
N ALA A 76 -2.47 -8.27 -20.13
CA ALA A 76 -2.88 -7.61 -18.89
C ALA A 76 -3.06 -6.10 -19.07
N GLU A 77 -2.18 -5.46 -19.83
CA GLU A 77 -2.22 -4.03 -20.17
C GLU A 77 -3.37 -3.70 -21.14
N GLY A 78 -3.64 -4.61 -22.07
CA GLY A 78 -4.72 -4.47 -23.07
C GLY A 78 -6.11 -4.75 -22.52
N GLY A 79 -6.26 -5.04 -21.21
CA GLY A 79 -7.57 -5.32 -20.60
C GLY A 79 -8.19 -6.65 -21.03
N ASN A 80 -7.39 -7.60 -21.52
CA ASN A 80 -7.88 -8.89 -21.97
C ASN A 80 -8.38 -9.80 -20.82
N VAL A 81 -8.03 -9.50 -19.58
CA VAL A 81 -8.59 -10.19 -18.39
C VAL A 81 -9.91 -9.53 -18.05
N VAL A 82 -11.02 -10.16 -18.44
CA VAL A 82 -12.39 -9.58 -18.36
C VAL A 82 -13.10 -9.94 -17.06
N ALA A 83 -12.68 -10.98 -16.38
CA ALA A 83 -13.19 -11.36 -15.08
C ALA A 83 -12.06 -11.88 -14.20
N LEU A 84 -12.10 -11.52 -12.89
CA LEU A 84 -11.18 -12.02 -11.87
C LEU A 84 -11.97 -12.30 -10.60
N ARG A 85 -11.95 -13.54 -10.14
CA ARG A 85 -12.66 -14.00 -8.93
C ARG A 85 -11.66 -14.58 -7.94
N LEU A 86 -11.67 -14.06 -6.72
CA LEU A 86 -10.87 -14.55 -5.61
C LEU A 86 -11.72 -15.53 -4.79
N GLY A 87 -11.15 -16.67 -4.46
CA GLY A 87 -11.81 -17.69 -3.64
C GLY A 87 -10.84 -18.35 -2.68
N ALA A 88 -11.34 -19.31 -1.90
CA ALA A 88 -10.57 -20.04 -0.90
C ALA A 88 -9.40 -20.82 -1.51
N GLY A 89 -8.22 -20.24 -1.50
CA GLY A 89 -7.00 -20.83 -2.03
C GLY A 89 -6.91 -20.86 -3.56
N ARG A 90 -7.79 -20.15 -4.27
CA ARG A 90 -7.80 -20.11 -5.73
C ARG A 90 -8.16 -18.74 -6.29
N VAL A 91 -7.69 -18.49 -7.48
CA VAL A 91 -8.09 -17.32 -8.28
C VAL A 91 -8.54 -17.85 -9.64
N ASP A 92 -9.72 -17.48 -10.07
CA ASP A 92 -10.25 -17.78 -11.39
C ASP A 92 -10.35 -16.51 -12.22
N ALA A 93 -10.01 -16.59 -13.50
CA ALA A 93 -10.12 -15.47 -14.42
C ALA A 93 -10.55 -15.95 -15.82
N GLU A 94 -11.18 -15.03 -16.53
CA GLU A 94 -11.52 -15.16 -17.93
C GLU A 94 -10.66 -14.22 -18.77
N VAL A 95 -9.93 -14.78 -19.73
CA VAL A 95 -8.99 -14.02 -20.56
C VAL A 95 -9.38 -14.10 -22.03
N VAL A 96 -9.72 -12.98 -22.61
CA VAL A 96 -10.04 -12.87 -24.04
C VAL A 96 -8.77 -13.07 -24.87
N GLY A 97 -8.78 -14.09 -25.71
CA GLY A 97 -7.68 -14.44 -26.61
C GLY A 97 -8.04 -14.22 -28.07
N SER A 98 -7.53 -15.10 -28.93
CA SER A 98 -7.81 -15.12 -30.37
C SER A 98 -9.10 -15.88 -30.75
N GLN A 99 -9.79 -16.46 -29.78
CA GLN A 99 -11.05 -17.18 -29.95
C GLN A 99 -12.24 -16.30 -29.55
N ASN A 100 -13.45 -16.69 -29.96
CA ASN A 100 -14.66 -15.96 -29.65
C ASN A 100 -15.04 -16.06 -28.17
N GLU A 101 -14.69 -17.17 -27.51
CA GLU A 101 -14.91 -17.35 -26.08
C GLU A 101 -13.64 -17.07 -25.28
N PRO A 102 -13.75 -16.43 -24.11
CA PRO A 102 -12.61 -16.24 -23.22
C PRO A 102 -12.05 -17.57 -22.72
N PHE A 103 -10.75 -17.64 -22.55
CA PHE A 103 -10.09 -18.79 -21.90
C PHE A 103 -10.31 -18.73 -20.39
N ALA A 104 -10.74 -19.85 -19.82
CA ALA A 104 -10.76 -20.04 -18.38
C ALA A 104 -9.34 -20.32 -17.87
N THR A 105 -8.83 -19.43 -17.06
CA THR A 105 -7.49 -19.57 -16.47
C THR A 105 -7.55 -19.35 -14.96
N GLY A 106 -6.61 -19.90 -14.24
CA GLY A 106 -6.59 -19.70 -12.79
C GLY A 106 -5.27 -20.04 -12.15
N LEU A 107 -5.23 -19.75 -10.85
CA LEU A 107 -4.15 -20.00 -9.95
C LEU A 107 -4.66 -20.74 -8.73
N LEU A 108 -4.00 -21.82 -8.35
CA LEU A 108 -4.23 -22.56 -7.12
C LEU A 108 -3.06 -22.31 -6.17
N LEU A 109 -3.37 -21.92 -4.96
CA LEU A 109 -2.43 -21.78 -3.85
C LEU A 109 -2.37 -23.10 -3.05
N PRO A 110 -1.24 -23.39 -2.37
CA PRO A 110 -1.15 -24.55 -1.50
C PRO A 110 -2.21 -24.47 -0.40
N PRO A 111 -2.85 -25.60 -0.04
CA PRO A 111 -3.81 -25.62 1.05
C PRO A 111 -3.15 -25.20 2.37
N ARG A 112 -3.91 -24.52 3.21
CA ARG A 112 -3.48 -24.13 4.56
C ARG A 112 -4.49 -24.60 5.56
N THR A 113 -4.00 -25.09 6.69
CA THR A 113 -4.84 -25.41 7.83
C THR A 113 -5.25 -24.13 8.54
N GLN A 114 -6.35 -24.21 9.30
CA GLN A 114 -6.78 -23.08 10.10
C GLN A 114 -5.73 -22.66 11.16
N GLY A 115 -4.97 -23.66 11.69
CA GLY A 115 -3.90 -23.40 12.64
C GLY A 115 -2.75 -22.58 12.04
N GLU A 116 -2.33 -22.91 10.80
CA GLU A 116 -1.30 -22.13 10.08
C GLU A 116 -1.75 -20.68 9.82
N LEU A 117 -3.02 -20.49 9.46
CA LEU A 117 -3.58 -19.15 9.25
C LEU A 117 -3.70 -18.36 10.56
N GLN A 118 -4.09 -19.01 11.65
CA GLN A 118 -4.13 -18.39 12.99
C GLN A 118 -2.73 -17.99 13.46
N GLU A 119 -1.72 -18.84 13.25
CA GLU A 119 -0.34 -18.50 13.60
C GLU A 119 0.19 -17.34 12.76
N ALA A 120 -0.11 -17.28 11.46
CA ALA A 120 0.22 -16.14 10.62
C ALA A 120 -0.41 -14.83 11.14
N LEU A 121 -1.69 -14.86 11.56
CA LEU A 121 -2.35 -13.71 12.17
C LEU A 121 -1.72 -13.33 13.51
N ARG A 122 -1.26 -14.30 14.31
CA ARG A 122 -0.55 -14.06 15.57
C ARG A 122 0.80 -13.39 15.32
N VAL A 123 1.58 -13.86 14.33
CA VAL A 123 2.84 -13.21 13.90
C VAL A 123 2.58 -11.78 13.45
N MET A 124 1.51 -11.57 12.68
CA MET A 124 1.11 -10.22 12.26
C MET A 124 0.76 -9.34 13.47
N ALA A 125 -0.01 -9.85 14.42
CA ALA A 125 -0.45 -9.14 15.64
C ALA A 125 0.71 -8.75 16.56
N ALA A 126 1.83 -9.48 16.51
CA ALA A 126 3.02 -9.16 17.29
C ALA A 126 3.71 -7.85 16.86
N ARG A 127 3.42 -7.36 15.67
CA ARG A 127 3.96 -6.09 15.14
C ARG A 127 3.03 -4.93 15.52
N PRO A 128 3.58 -3.84 16.09
CA PRO A 128 2.80 -2.65 16.38
C PRO A 128 2.12 -2.08 15.11
N GLY A 129 0.86 -1.66 15.22
CA GLY A 129 0.09 -1.13 14.11
C GLY A 129 -0.23 -2.16 13.01
N ALA A 130 -0.38 -3.44 13.37
CA ALA A 130 -0.54 -4.56 12.44
C ALA A 130 -1.65 -4.34 11.39
N SER A 131 -2.83 -3.88 11.81
CA SER A 131 -3.96 -3.66 10.90
C SER A 131 -3.70 -2.55 9.89
N GLU A 132 -3.11 -1.44 10.32
CA GLU A 132 -2.76 -0.32 9.44
C GLU A 132 -1.63 -0.68 8.49
N ARG A 133 -0.65 -1.45 8.95
CA ARG A 133 0.45 -1.97 8.12
C ARG A 133 -0.09 -2.92 7.05
N ALA A 134 -0.98 -3.84 7.43
CA ALA A 134 -1.64 -4.75 6.49
C ALA A 134 -2.47 -3.99 5.44
N ALA A 135 -3.21 -2.95 5.84
CA ALA A 135 -3.95 -2.11 4.90
C ALA A 135 -3.05 -1.38 3.89
N ARG A 136 -1.79 -1.12 4.25
CA ARG A 136 -0.77 -0.55 3.35
C ARG A 136 0.04 -1.60 2.58
N GLY A 137 -0.27 -2.89 2.73
CA GLY A 137 0.46 -3.98 2.08
C GLY A 137 1.80 -4.35 2.74
N ASP A 138 2.08 -3.85 3.95
CA ASP A 138 3.29 -4.17 4.71
C ASP A 138 3.04 -5.41 5.58
N PHE A 139 3.28 -6.57 5.00
CA PHE A 139 3.15 -7.86 5.66
C PHE A 139 4.52 -8.45 5.99
N PRO A 140 4.66 -9.14 7.16
CA PRO A 140 5.84 -9.99 7.42
C PRO A 140 5.98 -11.09 6.35
N PRO A 141 7.21 -11.49 6.01
CA PRO A 141 7.45 -12.57 5.05
C PRO A 141 6.72 -13.87 5.41
N GLU A 142 6.69 -14.24 6.68
CA GLU A 142 6.04 -15.45 7.19
C GLU A 142 4.52 -15.40 6.99
N VAL A 143 3.93 -14.22 7.10
CA VAL A 143 2.50 -14.00 6.82
C VAL A 143 2.22 -14.15 5.34
N LEU A 144 3.10 -13.62 4.47
CA LEU A 144 2.98 -13.81 3.02
C LEU A 144 3.16 -15.28 2.61
N ASP A 145 4.02 -16.04 3.31
CA ASP A 145 4.19 -17.48 3.09
C ASP A 145 2.91 -18.25 3.39
N ALA A 146 2.19 -17.86 4.42
CA ALA A 146 0.91 -18.45 4.78
C ALA A 146 -0.24 -18.00 3.86
N LEU A 147 -0.31 -16.71 3.56
CA LEU A 147 -1.39 -16.15 2.74
C LEU A 147 -1.24 -16.50 1.24
N LEU A 148 -0.03 -16.60 0.74
CA LEU A 148 0.27 -16.96 -0.64
C LEU A 148 0.98 -18.32 -0.70
N ALA A 149 2.29 -18.29 -0.85
CA ALA A 149 3.18 -19.46 -0.79
C ALA A 149 4.62 -18.99 -0.58
N ALA A 150 5.46 -19.83 0.01
CA ALA A 150 6.88 -19.56 0.21
C ALA A 150 7.66 -19.68 -1.12
N GLU A 151 7.38 -20.71 -1.89
CA GLU A 151 8.12 -21.03 -3.11
C GLU A 151 7.29 -20.73 -4.38
N ALA A 152 7.98 -20.29 -5.43
CA ALA A 152 7.34 -20.02 -6.72
C ALA A 152 6.69 -21.28 -7.35
N GLY A 153 7.24 -22.46 -7.08
CA GLY A 153 6.72 -23.73 -7.55
C GLY A 153 5.43 -24.21 -6.89
N ASP A 154 5.07 -23.62 -5.75
CA ASP A 154 3.84 -23.95 -5.04
C ASP A 154 2.61 -23.27 -5.65
N PHE A 155 2.83 -22.25 -6.49
CA PHE A 155 1.78 -21.62 -7.27
C PHE A 155 1.45 -22.46 -8.50
N ARG A 156 0.27 -23.07 -8.54
CA ARG A 156 -0.17 -23.91 -9.64
C ARG A 156 -1.10 -23.15 -10.56
N PHE A 157 -0.61 -22.83 -11.74
CA PHE A 157 -1.41 -22.21 -12.78
C PHE A 157 -2.11 -23.26 -13.63
N TYR A 158 -3.28 -22.93 -14.15
CA TYR A 158 -3.99 -23.71 -15.14
C TYR A 158 -4.64 -22.81 -16.18
N CYS A 159 -4.85 -23.30 -17.37
CA CYS A 159 -5.54 -22.61 -18.47
C CYS A 159 -6.05 -23.65 -19.46
N ASP A 160 -7.24 -23.43 -20.01
CA ASP A 160 -7.85 -24.29 -21.02
C ASP A 160 -7.40 -23.98 -22.46
N CYS A 161 -6.44 -23.04 -22.62
CA CYS A 161 -5.91 -22.72 -23.93
C CYS A 161 -5.05 -23.85 -24.51
N PRO A 162 -4.85 -23.92 -25.84
CA PRO A 162 -4.10 -24.99 -26.51
C PRO A 162 -2.58 -24.95 -26.27
N ASP A 163 -2.07 -24.00 -25.50
CA ASP A 163 -0.64 -23.92 -25.14
C ASP A 163 -0.32 -25.01 -24.11
N SER A 164 0.65 -25.91 -24.45
CA SER A 164 1.05 -26.99 -23.57
C SER A 164 2.01 -26.58 -22.45
N ALA A 165 2.40 -25.32 -22.36
CA ALA A 165 3.28 -24.86 -21.29
C ALA A 165 2.54 -24.83 -19.95
N ALA A 166 3.25 -25.15 -18.87
CA ALA A 166 2.70 -25.10 -17.50
C ALA A 166 2.14 -23.70 -17.15
N VAL A 167 2.81 -22.66 -17.63
CA VAL A 167 2.33 -21.27 -17.49
C VAL A 167 2.31 -20.63 -18.88
N CYS A 168 1.13 -20.45 -19.44
CA CYS A 168 0.91 -19.81 -20.72
C CYS A 168 0.84 -18.27 -20.59
N LYS A 169 0.70 -17.55 -21.72
CA LYS A 169 0.54 -16.09 -21.71
C LYS A 169 -0.72 -15.60 -20.93
N HIS A 170 -1.80 -16.40 -20.92
CA HIS A 170 -3.04 -16.06 -20.21
C HIS A 170 -2.84 -16.16 -18.69
N SER A 171 -2.12 -17.20 -18.23
CA SER A 171 -1.73 -17.33 -16.81
C SER A 171 -0.80 -16.20 -16.35
N VAL A 172 0.12 -15.75 -17.22
CA VAL A 172 0.93 -14.55 -16.93
C VAL A 172 0.05 -13.29 -16.85
N ALA A 173 -0.92 -13.13 -17.76
CA ALA A 173 -1.84 -12.00 -17.72
C ALA A 173 -2.67 -11.99 -16.43
N LEU A 174 -3.17 -13.15 -16.00
CA LEU A 174 -3.84 -13.31 -14.71
C LEU A 174 -2.93 -12.88 -13.57
N ALA A 175 -1.67 -13.34 -13.52
CA ALA A 175 -0.73 -13.01 -12.46
C ALA A 175 -0.46 -11.51 -12.37
N GLU A 176 -0.29 -10.83 -13.50
CA GLU A 176 -0.10 -9.37 -13.57
C GLU A 176 -1.33 -8.59 -13.08
N VAL A 177 -2.55 -9.00 -13.45
CA VAL A 177 -3.79 -8.35 -13.00
C VAL A 177 -4.04 -8.62 -11.52
N LEU A 178 -3.79 -9.86 -11.05
CA LEU A 178 -3.89 -10.20 -9.63
C LEU A 178 -2.91 -9.39 -8.78
N ALA A 179 -1.67 -9.22 -9.25
CA ALA A 179 -0.67 -8.41 -8.57
C ALA A 179 -1.12 -6.95 -8.41
N ARG A 180 -1.66 -6.34 -9.47
CA ARG A 180 -2.24 -4.98 -9.40
C ARG A 180 -3.41 -4.90 -8.45
N LYS A 181 -4.26 -5.94 -8.41
CA LYS A 181 -5.38 -5.99 -7.46
C LYS A 181 -4.89 -6.09 -6.01
N ILE A 182 -3.87 -6.91 -5.75
CA ILE A 182 -3.25 -7.02 -4.41
C ILE A 182 -2.66 -5.67 -3.96
N ASP A 183 -2.00 -4.95 -4.86
CA ASP A 183 -1.44 -3.64 -4.54
C ASP A 183 -2.51 -2.58 -4.28
N ALA A 184 -3.60 -2.61 -5.06
CA ALA A 184 -4.72 -1.70 -4.87
C ALA A 184 -5.52 -2.03 -3.60
N GLU A 185 -5.66 -3.31 -3.28
CA GLU A 185 -6.46 -3.82 -2.17
C GLU A 185 -5.68 -4.91 -1.40
N PRO A 186 -4.67 -4.56 -0.57
CA PRO A 186 -3.82 -5.55 0.11
C PRO A 186 -4.59 -6.53 0.98
N LEU A 187 -5.71 -6.10 1.57
CA LEU A 187 -6.57 -6.96 2.40
C LEU A 187 -7.27 -8.06 1.59
N SER A 188 -7.28 -7.99 0.26
CA SER A 188 -7.75 -9.07 -0.63
C SER A 188 -6.97 -10.39 -0.45
N LEU A 189 -5.75 -10.35 0.09
CA LEU A 189 -4.98 -11.52 0.47
C LEU A 189 -5.71 -12.41 1.50
N PHE A 190 -6.45 -11.81 2.43
CA PHE A 190 -7.26 -12.56 3.39
C PHE A 190 -8.45 -13.24 2.72
N THR A 191 -9.05 -12.60 1.71
CA THR A 191 -10.13 -13.20 0.90
C THR A 191 -9.64 -14.45 0.18
N LEU A 192 -8.38 -14.48 -0.29
CA LEU A 192 -7.75 -15.68 -0.88
C LEU A 192 -7.69 -16.87 0.08
N ARG A 193 -7.79 -16.64 1.39
CA ARG A 193 -7.81 -17.67 2.43
C ARG A 193 -9.19 -17.83 3.09
N ASN A 194 -10.22 -17.25 2.49
CA ASN A 194 -11.59 -17.25 3.03
C ASN A 194 -11.66 -16.67 4.45
N LEU A 195 -10.79 -15.69 4.74
CA LEU A 195 -10.80 -14.95 6.00
C LEU A 195 -11.57 -13.65 5.80
N SER A 196 -12.64 -13.46 6.55
CA SER A 196 -13.37 -12.19 6.51
C SER A 196 -12.59 -11.09 7.25
N PRO A 197 -12.69 -9.83 6.80
CA PRO A 197 -12.01 -8.72 7.46
C PRO A 197 -12.32 -8.60 8.95
N THR A 198 -13.56 -8.87 9.35
CA THR A 198 -14.00 -8.86 10.75
C THR A 198 -13.31 -9.93 11.59
N VAL A 199 -13.20 -11.16 11.08
CA VAL A 199 -12.50 -12.26 11.75
C VAL A 199 -11.00 -11.95 11.87
N VAL A 200 -10.39 -11.41 10.83
CA VAL A 200 -8.97 -11.00 10.86
C VAL A 200 -8.75 -9.94 11.92
N GLU A 201 -9.56 -8.88 11.93
CA GLU A 201 -9.43 -7.78 12.91
C GLU A 201 -9.62 -8.26 14.34
N GLU A 202 -10.62 -9.08 14.61
CA GLU A 202 -10.88 -9.63 15.93
C GLU A 202 -9.75 -10.57 16.39
N THR A 203 -9.26 -11.43 15.51
CA THR A 203 -8.14 -12.35 15.79
C THR A 203 -6.86 -11.57 16.07
N VAL A 204 -6.55 -10.57 15.27
CA VAL A 204 -5.37 -9.70 15.47
C VAL A 204 -5.50 -8.95 16.80
N ARG A 205 -6.66 -8.38 17.09
CA ARG A 205 -6.90 -7.65 18.34
C ARG A 205 -6.79 -8.55 19.56
N SER A 206 -7.38 -9.75 19.53
CA SER A 206 -7.31 -10.70 20.64
C SER A 206 -5.87 -11.21 20.84
N SER A 207 -5.17 -11.55 19.76
CA SER A 207 -3.78 -11.98 19.80
C SER A 207 -2.85 -10.87 20.34
N ALA A 208 -3.07 -9.63 19.94
CA ALA A 208 -2.31 -8.49 20.44
C ALA A 208 -2.52 -8.29 21.95
N ARG A 209 -3.75 -8.48 22.44
CA ARG A 209 -4.06 -8.41 23.88
C ARG A 209 -3.36 -9.53 24.66
N SER A 210 -3.41 -10.77 24.18
CA SER A 210 -2.71 -11.90 24.82
C SER A 210 -1.21 -11.65 24.87
N LEU A 211 -0.60 -11.22 23.76
CA LEU A 211 0.81 -10.88 23.70
C LEU A 211 1.18 -9.73 24.66
N ALA A 212 0.33 -8.72 24.78
CA ALA A 212 0.54 -7.63 25.74
C ALA A 212 0.51 -8.13 27.19
N GLN A 213 -0.41 -9.02 27.52
CA GLN A 213 -0.50 -9.63 28.86
C GLN A 213 0.72 -10.52 29.14
N GLU A 214 1.14 -11.36 28.19
CA GLU A 214 2.35 -12.17 28.29
C GLU A 214 3.59 -11.31 28.52
N ASN A 215 3.73 -10.19 27.79
CA ASN A 215 4.86 -9.28 27.90
C ASN A 215 4.87 -8.51 29.24
N ALA A 216 3.70 -8.22 29.80
CA ALA A 216 3.56 -7.54 31.08
C ALA A 216 3.70 -8.49 32.30
N SER A 217 3.82 -9.80 32.11
CA SER A 217 3.96 -10.75 33.21
C SER A 217 5.37 -10.68 33.81
N GLU A 218 5.47 -10.87 35.12
CA GLU A 218 6.75 -11.00 35.82
C GLU A 218 7.56 -12.15 35.21
N GLY A 219 8.83 -11.89 34.87
CA GLY A 219 9.73 -12.86 34.23
C GLY A 219 9.70 -12.80 32.69
N SER A 220 8.83 -12.04 32.07
CA SER A 220 8.91 -11.75 30.65
C SER A 220 10.18 -10.92 30.35
N PRO A 221 10.95 -11.24 29.29
CA PRO A 221 12.08 -10.43 28.87
C PRO A 221 11.70 -8.99 28.49
N TYR A 222 10.41 -8.76 28.23
CA TYR A 222 9.87 -7.45 27.86
C TYR A 222 9.27 -6.66 29.02
N PHE A 223 9.22 -7.24 30.22
CA PHE A 223 8.63 -6.60 31.39
C PHE A 223 9.27 -5.25 31.73
N TRP A 224 10.60 -5.19 31.63
CA TRP A 224 11.39 -3.98 31.90
C TRP A 224 11.82 -3.24 30.65
N ALA A 225 12.17 -3.97 29.60
CA ALA A 225 12.74 -3.39 28.37
C ALA A 225 11.67 -2.92 27.36
N GLY A 226 10.44 -3.47 27.47
CA GLY A 226 9.39 -3.21 26.49
C GLY A 226 9.68 -3.84 25.12
N ARG A 227 8.89 -3.46 24.15
CA ARG A 227 9.09 -3.78 22.73
C ARG A 227 9.22 -2.49 21.92
N GLU A 228 9.58 -2.66 20.65
CA GLU A 228 9.59 -1.54 19.70
C GLU A 228 8.21 -0.85 19.68
N LEU A 229 8.23 0.46 19.87
CA LEU A 229 7.00 1.25 19.84
C LEU A 229 6.49 1.38 18.40
N PRO A 230 5.17 1.39 18.19
CA PRO A 230 4.62 1.73 16.89
C PRO A 230 4.99 3.16 16.51
N ASP A 231 5.03 3.42 15.21
CA ASP A 231 5.06 4.79 14.73
C ASP A 231 3.87 5.53 15.34
N LEU A 232 4.14 6.60 16.06
CA LEU A 232 3.07 7.41 16.65
C LEU A 232 2.18 7.95 15.53
N PRO A 233 0.87 7.84 15.65
CA PRO A 233 -0.02 8.49 14.70
C PRO A 233 0.32 9.97 14.67
N ARG A 234 0.48 10.51 13.48
CA ARG A 234 0.66 11.96 13.33
C ARG A 234 -0.53 12.64 14.00
N PRO A 235 -0.29 13.55 14.94
CA PRO A 235 -1.40 14.29 15.52
C PRO A 235 -2.20 14.92 14.38
N LYS A 236 -3.53 14.78 14.43
CA LYS A 236 -4.37 15.57 13.54
C LYS A 236 -4.10 17.01 13.92
N VAL A 237 -3.34 17.71 13.10
CA VAL A 237 -3.21 19.15 13.22
C VAL A 237 -4.62 19.70 13.11
N ALA A 238 -5.08 20.44 14.10
CA ALA A 238 -6.36 21.14 14.00
C ALA A 238 -6.32 21.98 12.71
N PRO A 239 -7.42 22.01 11.92
CA PRO A 239 -7.44 22.82 10.72
C PRO A 239 -7.02 24.25 11.12
N MET A 240 -6.04 24.77 10.38
CA MET A 240 -5.61 26.15 10.59
C MET A 240 -6.76 27.09 10.18
N ILE A 241 -6.80 28.27 10.75
CA ILE A 241 -7.84 29.24 10.41
C ILE A 241 -7.84 29.53 8.91
N ASP A 242 -6.66 29.50 8.27
CA ASP A 242 -6.47 29.63 6.83
C ASP A 242 -7.13 28.51 6.00
N ASP A 243 -7.27 27.31 6.57
CA ASP A 243 -7.94 26.16 5.95
C ASP A 243 -9.43 26.10 6.30
N SER A 244 -9.91 27.00 7.16
CA SER A 244 -11.31 27.08 7.54
C SER A 244 -12.06 28.06 6.62
N ASP A 245 -13.37 27.84 6.52
CA ASP A 245 -14.25 28.74 5.77
C ASP A 245 -14.49 30.02 6.57
N THR A 246 -13.74 31.09 6.25
CA THR A 246 -13.85 32.39 6.89
C THR A 246 -15.22 33.04 6.67
N ASP A 247 -15.96 32.68 5.62
CA ASP A 247 -17.32 33.13 5.39
C ASP A 247 -18.31 32.53 6.40
N LEU A 248 -18.11 31.27 6.83
CA LEU A 248 -18.87 30.68 7.92
C LEU A 248 -18.59 31.38 9.26
N LEU A 249 -17.33 31.73 9.53
CA LEU A 249 -16.96 32.50 10.72
C LEU A 249 -17.63 33.88 10.71
N ARG A 250 -17.58 34.59 9.57
CA ARG A 250 -18.24 35.87 9.39
C ARG A 250 -19.74 35.74 9.61
N HIS A 251 -20.39 34.78 9.03
CA HIS A 251 -21.83 34.52 9.18
C HIS A 251 -22.21 34.19 10.63
N ALA A 252 -21.38 33.46 11.35
CA ALA A 252 -21.58 33.22 12.78
C ALA A 252 -21.50 34.52 13.60
N LEU A 253 -20.56 35.40 13.27
CA LEU A 253 -20.40 36.69 13.94
C LEU A 253 -21.51 37.69 13.62
N GLU A 254 -22.24 37.57 12.50
CA GLU A 254 -23.43 38.36 12.17
C GLU A 254 -24.53 38.23 13.24
N THR A 255 -24.53 37.15 14.01
CA THR A 255 -25.45 36.98 15.15
C THR A 255 -25.10 37.89 16.33
N VAL A 256 -23.87 38.42 16.39
CA VAL A 256 -23.33 39.24 17.49
C VAL A 256 -23.27 40.72 17.11
N SER A 257 -22.96 41.04 15.84
CA SER A 257 -22.91 42.43 15.35
C SER A 257 -23.53 42.54 13.95
N PHE A 258 -24.23 43.63 13.71
CA PHE A 258 -24.85 43.92 12.41
C PHE A 258 -24.01 44.85 11.55
N THR A 259 -22.83 45.28 12.04
CA THR A 259 -21.98 46.24 11.36
C THR A 259 -20.86 45.53 10.62
N ASN A 260 -20.83 45.60 9.28
CA ASN A 260 -19.80 44.92 8.48
C ASN A 260 -18.36 45.26 8.87
N ILE A 261 -18.12 46.50 9.34
CA ILE A 261 -16.79 46.94 9.78
C ILE A 261 -16.38 46.21 11.06
N ASP A 262 -17.29 46.04 12.03
CA ASP A 262 -17.01 45.31 13.26
C ASP A 262 -16.77 43.83 13.02
N LEU A 263 -17.49 43.22 12.05
CA LEU A 263 -17.30 41.82 11.64
C LEU A 263 -15.93 41.60 11.01
N LEU A 264 -15.49 42.48 10.13
CA LEU A 264 -14.17 42.42 9.51
C LEU A 264 -13.06 42.58 10.55
N ASN A 265 -13.20 43.53 11.47
CA ASN A 265 -12.24 43.72 12.56
C ASN A 265 -12.20 42.51 13.48
N ALA A 266 -13.35 41.92 13.83
CA ALA A 266 -13.40 40.74 14.67
C ALA A 266 -12.75 39.49 14.01
N VAL A 267 -12.91 39.30 12.69
CA VAL A 267 -12.22 38.26 11.96
C VAL A 267 -10.71 38.50 11.97
N ALA A 268 -10.25 39.71 11.67
CA ALA A 268 -8.84 40.07 11.69
C ALA A 268 -8.21 39.90 13.08
N ASP A 269 -8.91 40.30 14.14
CA ASP A 269 -8.44 40.10 15.51
C ASP A 269 -8.30 38.62 15.89
N ILE A 270 -9.17 37.75 15.36
CA ILE A 270 -9.09 36.32 15.57
C ILE A 270 -7.91 35.70 14.77
N GLU A 271 -7.68 36.16 13.56
CA GLU A 271 -6.54 35.75 12.72
C GLU A 271 -5.22 36.17 13.39
N ASP A 272 -5.10 37.43 13.84
CA ASP A 272 -3.93 37.95 14.55
C ASP A 272 -3.66 37.16 15.85
N LEU A 273 -4.72 36.87 16.62
CA LEU A 273 -4.62 36.12 17.86
C LEU A 273 -4.15 34.68 17.58
N TYR A 274 -4.68 34.07 16.51
CA TYR A 274 -4.29 32.74 16.10
C TYR A 274 -2.80 32.66 15.67
N ASP A 275 -2.33 33.64 14.89
CA ASP A 275 -0.94 33.75 14.48
C ASP A 275 0.00 33.93 15.66
N LEU A 276 -0.39 34.81 16.62
CA LEU A 276 0.34 35.01 17.85
C LEU A 276 0.44 33.70 18.68
N MET A 277 -0.68 32.96 18.80
CA MET A 277 -0.72 31.71 19.58
C MET A 277 -0.02 30.56 18.87
N SER A 278 0.01 30.53 17.53
CA SER A 278 0.66 29.51 16.73
C SER A 278 2.16 29.73 16.48
N GLY A 279 2.68 30.92 16.92
CA GLY A 279 4.10 31.27 16.78
C GLY A 279 4.49 31.64 15.36
N ARG A 280 3.54 32.06 14.54
CA ARG A 280 3.80 32.63 13.21
C ARG A 280 4.03 34.14 13.39
N GLU A 281 5.29 34.57 13.24
CA GLU A 281 5.67 35.98 13.00
C GLU A 281 5.88 36.20 11.51
#